data_715d26c02833daf4f9005bc935e1c712
#
_entry.id   715d26c02833daf4f9005bc935e1c712
#
_cell.length_a   1.000
_cell.length_b   1.000
_cell.length_c   1.000
_cell.angle_alpha   90.00
_cell.angle_beta   90.00
_cell.angle_gamma   90.00
#
_symmetry.space_group_name_H-M   'P 1'
#
loop_
_entity.id
_entity.type
_entity.pdbx_description
1 polymer ?
#
loop_
_entity_poly.entity_id
_entity_poly.type
_entity_poly.pdbx_seq_one_letter_code
_entity_poly.pdbx_strand_id
1 'polypeptide(L)'
;MPQKNAQDRLWKILTPVLLVLAVLAMAKTLFVGLEIDEEYAFSLGFRLVKGDRLFYTMWEPHQLSALPAALVLALYTAIAGTTTGALLFVRAVVLVCKAAMSAVFYRDFKQTIGRHGALLSAVVLFVYTPKWFLGPDYISQQFHFTVAAFLCFYHYYTHGFRRPWLVVLGAVCVCFSFLAFPQSALAAAVIFIGMVLLGRRGKEPTICKIPRGAVLFVLGCMACAAAFLAYVLPGMGLTVFLQRVSLILNDPQYDFTTSQRLALLASQALNTAKFLAKPLAASVVLCLLWWAKTRQKRDWIGLALNLWAILAALLCVVRAVADSSSDERYFMPALVLAAAWAFRKGRGTVREPLFWLGFLPGMAAYAFILRSTLLGFSATFMYLTWPALCGCFAMLARRQMEPEQEKLPQGQCVLAALLVFLLVCRFWCVLVTGWKPANVATANLKQITAGPAAGTWADEKAANMQMALYEALEPFAGKQVLQAIGEQHGLGFMMAGGTLTIGQASVISGTDSDPRFIQYYEELPEKRPDVILYDEAEVRDMAAFHAWIEENFTITARYPVTHGTAHLQVLVVD
;
A
#
# COMPACT_ATOMS: atom_id res chain seq x y z
N MET A 1 -7.02 -18.43 -40.09
CA MET A 1 -5.54 -18.61 -39.88
C MET A 1 -4.72 -17.31 -40.00
N PRO A 2 -4.91 -16.37 -40.95
CA PRO A 2 -4.05 -15.17 -41.05
C PRO A 2 -4.13 -14.22 -39.86
N GLN A 3 -5.28 -14.05 -39.21
CA GLN A 3 -5.43 -13.16 -38.02
C GLN A 3 -4.66 -13.63 -36.78
N LYS A 4 -4.58 -14.95 -36.54
CA LYS A 4 -3.81 -15.52 -35.41
C LYS A 4 -2.31 -15.26 -35.57
N ASN A 5 -1.80 -15.38 -36.78
CA ASN A 5 -0.39 -15.09 -37.08
C ASN A 5 -0.03 -13.62 -36.93
N ALA A 6 -0.94 -12.69 -37.25
CA ALA A 6 -0.72 -11.25 -37.06
C ALA A 6 -0.73 -10.89 -35.58
N GLN A 7 -1.65 -11.43 -34.78
CA GLN A 7 -1.69 -11.24 -33.34
C GLN A 7 -0.42 -11.80 -32.66
N ASP A 8 0.03 -12.99 -33.02
CA ASP A 8 1.25 -13.58 -32.45
C ASP A 8 2.51 -12.76 -32.80
N ARG A 9 2.59 -12.22 -34.02
CA ARG A 9 3.67 -11.30 -34.40
C ARG A 9 3.67 -10.02 -33.59
N LEU A 10 2.51 -9.41 -33.39
CA LEU A 10 2.37 -8.22 -32.56
C LEU A 10 2.84 -8.47 -31.13
N TRP A 11 2.44 -9.59 -30.51
CA TRP A 11 2.88 -9.93 -29.15
C TRP A 11 4.36 -10.26 -29.03
N LYS A 12 5.00 -10.75 -30.08
CA LYS A 12 6.47 -10.94 -30.11
C LYS A 12 7.22 -9.62 -29.96
N ILE A 13 6.66 -8.51 -30.48
CA ILE A 13 7.23 -7.16 -30.34
C ILE A 13 6.78 -6.51 -29.02
N LEU A 14 5.50 -6.58 -28.70
CA LEU A 14 4.96 -5.92 -27.50
C LEU A 14 5.52 -6.50 -26.19
N THR A 15 5.76 -7.81 -26.12
CA THR A 15 6.25 -8.44 -24.89
C THR A 15 7.58 -7.84 -24.41
N PRO A 16 8.67 -7.82 -25.22
CA PRO A 16 9.92 -7.22 -24.76
C PRO A 16 9.78 -5.73 -24.48
N VAL A 17 9.01 -4.99 -25.27
CA VAL A 17 8.77 -3.55 -25.04
C VAL A 17 8.09 -3.32 -23.68
N LEU A 18 7.03 -4.07 -23.37
CA LEU A 18 6.33 -3.95 -22.09
C LEU A 18 7.23 -4.32 -20.91
N LEU A 19 8.04 -5.37 -21.03
CA LEU A 19 8.98 -5.77 -19.98
C LEU A 19 10.06 -4.69 -19.75
N VAL A 20 10.63 -4.14 -20.82
CA VAL A 20 11.62 -3.05 -20.71
C VAL A 20 11.00 -1.84 -20.06
N LEU A 21 9.81 -1.40 -20.51
CA LEU A 21 9.13 -0.26 -19.92
C LEU A 21 8.78 -0.50 -18.43
N ALA A 22 8.35 -1.70 -18.07
CA ALA A 22 8.06 -2.06 -16.70
C ALA A 22 9.31 -2.02 -15.81
N VAL A 23 10.43 -2.56 -16.29
CA VAL A 23 11.72 -2.54 -15.59
C VAL A 23 12.22 -1.10 -15.42
N LEU A 24 12.17 -0.28 -16.47
CA LEU A 24 12.57 1.14 -16.40
C LEU A 24 11.69 1.94 -15.44
N ALA A 25 10.35 1.71 -15.47
CA ALA A 25 9.43 2.35 -14.55
C ALA A 25 9.73 2.00 -13.09
N MET A 26 10.03 0.73 -12.82
CA MET A 26 10.35 0.26 -11.47
C MET A 26 11.76 0.67 -11.03
N ALA A 27 12.72 0.73 -11.93
CA ALA A 27 14.05 1.29 -11.65
C ALA A 27 13.95 2.77 -11.26
N LYS A 28 13.14 3.56 -12.00
CA LYS A 28 12.86 4.94 -11.60
C LYS A 28 12.27 5.01 -10.20
N THR A 29 11.25 4.19 -9.90
CA THR A 29 10.60 4.17 -8.58
C THR A 29 11.55 3.73 -7.46
N LEU A 30 12.53 2.87 -7.78
CA LEU A 30 13.57 2.43 -6.85
C LEU A 30 14.47 3.60 -6.42
N PHE A 31 14.89 4.42 -7.38
CA PHE A 31 15.91 5.45 -7.16
C PHE A 31 15.35 6.85 -6.91
N VAL A 32 14.12 7.16 -7.33
CA VAL A 32 13.63 8.54 -7.35
C VAL A 32 12.45 8.74 -6.42
N GLY A 33 12.50 9.83 -5.67
CA GLY A 33 11.46 10.31 -4.77
C GLY A 33 11.65 9.86 -3.33
N LEU A 34 11.08 10.66 -2.45
CA LEU A 34 10.91 10.38 -1.01
C LEU A 34 9.44 10.53 -0.68
N GLU A 35 8.95 9.79 0.29
CA GLU A 35 7.56 9.84 0.69
C GLU A 35 7.42 9.62 2.20
N ILE A 36 6.59 10.44 2.83
CA ILE A 36 6.43 10.51 4.29
C ILE A 36 6.04 9.16 4.92
N ASP A 37 5.07 8.44 4.36
CA ASP A 37 4.65 7.16 4.92
C ASP A 37 5.73 6.08 4.77
N GLU A 38 6.56 6.19 3.75
CA GLU A 38 7.73 5.32 3.59
C GLU A 38 8.76 5.61 4.68
N GLU A 39 9.10 6.89 4.88
CA GLU A 39 10.02 7.30 5.93
C GLU A 39 9.51 6.91 7.32
N TYR A 40 8.20 7.07 7.55
CA TYR A 40 7.55 6.66 8.79
C TYR A 40 7.65 5.15 9.03
N ALA A 41 7.28 4.32 8.04
CA ALA A 41 7.37 2.86 8.17
C ALA A 41 8.81 2.39 8.40
N PHE A 42 9.78 3.06 7.78
CA PHE A 42 11.20 2.84 7.98
C PHE A 42 11.62 3.14 9.41
N SER A 43 11.18 4.28 9.92
CA SER A 43 11.44 4.74 11.27
C SER A 43 10.94 3.74 12.31
N LEU A 44 9.70 3.27 12.16
CA LEU A 44 9.13 2.25 13.05
C LEU A 44 9.92 0.93 13.00
N GLY A 45 10.32 0.50 11.78
CA GLY A 45 11.17 -0.68 11.62
C GLY A 45 12.52 -0.54 12.33
N PHE A 46 13.14 0.62 12.21
CA PHE A 46 14.43 0.89 12.87
C PHE A 46 14.33 0.92 14.40
N ARG A 47 13.24 1.44 14.96
CA ARG A 47 12.97 1.39 16.41
C ARG A 47 12.97 -0.04 16.93
N LEU A 48 12.34 -0.98 16.22
CA LEU A 48 12.40 -2.40 16.59
C LEU A 48 13.82 -2.97 16.54
N VAL A 49 14.63 -2.57 15.54
CA VAL A 49 16.06 -2.95 15.44
C VAL A 49 16.85 -2.42 16.63
N LYS A 50 16.50 -1.25 17.14
CA LYS A 50 17.13 -0.62 18.32
C LYS A 50 16.61 -1.13 19.66
N GLY A 51 15.71 -2.11 19.66
CA GLY A 51 15.22 -2.77 20.87
C GLY A 51 13.91 -2.23 21.42
N ASP A 52 13.25 -1.30 20.71
CA ASP A 52 11.90 -0.91 21.05
C ASP A 52 10.93 -2.08 20.91
N ARG A 53 9.86 -2.05 21.69
CA ARG A 53 8.88 -3.14 21.76
C ARG A 53 7.48 -2.62 21.44
N LEU A 54 6.78 -3.36 20.58
CA LEU A 54 5.41 -3.07 20.22
C LEU A 54 4.52 -2.93 21.47
N PHE A 55 3.70 -1.90 21.51
CA PHE A 55 2.76 -1.54 22.58
C PHE A 55 3.39 -1.20 23.93
N TYR A 56 4.66 -1.48 24.14
CA TYR A 56 5.37 -1.13 25.37
C TYR A 56 6.10 0.21 25.24
N THR A 57 7.12 0.26 24.38
CA THR A 57 7.88 1.48 24.08
C THR A 57 7.49 2.12 22.74
N MET A 58 6.60 1.50 21.96
CA MET A 58 6.02 2.02 20.74
C MET A 58 4.51 2.18 20.91
N TRP A 59 4.03 3.41 20.76
CA TRP A 59 2.59 3.74 20.93
C TRP A 59 1.98 4.29 19.65
N GLU A 60 2.74 4.25 18.56
CA GLU A 60 2.34 4.78 17.27
C GLU A 60 1.22 3.96 16.62
N PRO A 61 0.30 4.60 15.91
CA PRO A 61 -0.55 3.89 14.97
C PRO A 61 0.32 3.22 13.90
N HIS A 62 -0.15 2.15 13.31
CA HIS A 62 0.56 1.37 12.30
C HIS A 62 1.87 0.70 12.75
N GLN A 63 2.24 0.73 14.03
CA GLN A 63 3.47 0.09 14.55
C GLN A 63 3.57 -1.40 14.19
N LEU A 64 2.44 -2.09 14.00
CA LEU A 64 2.40 -3.50 13.62
C LEU A 64 2.97 -3.75 12.22
N SER A 65 2.95 -2.75 11.34
CA SER A 65 3.56 -2.82 10.01
C SER A 65 5.10 -2.74 10.05
N ALA A 66 5.68 -2.40 11.19
CA ALA A 66 7.12 -2.30 11.37
C ALA A 66 7.86 -3.64 11.27
N LEU A 67 7.21 -4.78 11.59
CA LEU A 67 7.85 -6.08 11.67
C LEU A 67 8.60 -6.51 10.39
N PRO A 68 8.02 -6.47 9.17
CA PRO A 68 8.74 -6.79 7.94
C PRO A 68 9.87 -5.80 7.63
N ALA A 69 9.65 -4.50 7.88
CA ALA A 69 10.68 -3.49 7.70
C ALA A 69 11.86 -3.71 8.65
N ALA A 70 11.60 -4.00 9.93
CA ALA A 70 12.61 -4.30 10.93
C ALA A 70 13.49 -5.49 10.55
N LEU A 71 12.89 -6.57 10.01
CA LEU A 71 13.66 -7.74 9.59
C LEU A 71 14.67 -7.40 8.50
N VAL A 72 14.24 -6.62 7.49
CA VAL A 72 15.12 -6.22 6.37
C VAL A 72 16.17 -5.22 6.83
N LEU A 73 15.81 -4.28 7.72
CA LEU A 73 16.74 -3.31 8.30
C LEU A 73 17.76 -3.97 9.22
N ALA A 74 17.36 -4.93 10.06
CA ALA A 74 18.27 -5.70 10.90
C ALA A 74 19.31 -6.43 10.04
N LEU A 75 18.89 -7.06 8.94
CA LEU A 75 19.81 -7.70 8.00
C LEU A 75 20.76 -6.68 7.38
N TYR A 76 20.26 -5.54 6.93
CA TYR A 76 21.09 -4.49 6.34
C TYR A 76 22.13 -3.96 7.33
N THR A 77 21.68 -3.54 8.51
CA THR A 77 22.57 -2.97 9.53
C THR A 77 23.60 -3.98 10.06
N ALA A 78 23.23 -5.25 10.15
CA ALA A 78 24.16 -6.32 10.51
C ALA A 78 25.26 -6.53 9.45
N ILE A 79 24.97 -6.34 8.17
CA ILE A 79 25.93 -6.50 7.07
C ILE A 79 26.73 -5.22 6.84
N ALA A 80 26.05 -4.07 6.78
CA ALA A 80 26.65 -2.80 6.42
C ALA A 80 27.30 -2.06 7.60
N GLY A 81 26.91 -2.36 8.84
CA GLY A 81 27.37 -1.65 10.04
C GLY A 81 26.91 -0.19 10.13
N THR A 82 26.00 0.24 9.26
CA THR A 82 25.52 1.62 9.13
C THR A 82 24.07 1.67 8.66
N THR A 83 23.42 2.81 8.84
CA THR A 83 22.10 3.10 8.26
C THR A 83 22.18 3.77 6.87
N THR A 84 23.37 4.20 6.45
CA THR A 84 23.57 4.90 5.17
C THR A 84 23.19 4.00 4.00
N GLY A 85 22.24 4.46 3.16
CA GLY A 85 21.74 3.71 2.00
C GLY A 85 20.68 2.65 2.33
N ALA A 86 20.23 2.54 3.58
CA ALA A 86 19.26 1.55 4.01
C ALA A 86 17.93 1.62 3.23
N LEU A 87 17.46 2.83 2.88
CA LEU A 87 16.25 3.05 2.10
C LEU A 87 16.31 2.35 0.74
N LEU A 88 17.40 2.54 0.01
CA LEU A 88 17.58 1.92 -1.30
C LEU A 88 17.62 0.39 -1.20
N PHE A 89 18.28 -0.15 -0.17
CA PHE A 89 18.34 -1.59 0.05
C PHE A 89 16.95 -2.19 0.30
N VAL A 90 16.15 -1.59 1.17
CA VAL A 90 14.81 -2.10 1.47
C VAL A 90 13.88 -1.99 0.25
N ARG A 91 13.95 -0.89 -0.49
CA ARG A 91 13.24 -0.75 -1.77
C ARG A 91 13.63 -1.87 -2.75
N ALA A 92 14.93 -2.20 -2.83
CA ALA A 92 15.41 -3.29 -3.69
C ALA A 92 14.83 -4.65 -3.25
N VAL A 93 14.78 -4.93 -1.94
CA VAL A 93 14.15 -6.16 -1.42
C VAL A 93 12.66 -6.21 -1.78
N VAL A 94 11.92 -5.12 -1.58
CA VAL A 94 10.50 -5.04 -1.97
C VAL A 94 10.34 -5.27 -3.48
N LEU A 95 11.20 -4.69 -4.30
CA LEU A 95 11.17 -4.88 -5.76
C LEU A 95 11.38 -6.34 -6.15
N VAL A 96 12.34 -7.02 -5.54
CA VAL A 96 12.59 -8.46 -5.76
C VAL A 96 11.38 -9.30 -5.35
N CYS A 97 10.77 -9.02 -4.20
CA CYS A 97 9.54 -9.69 -3.76
C CYS A 97 8.39 -9.49 -4.76
N LYS A 98 8.21 -8.28 -5.29
CA LYS A 98 7.20 -7.97 -6.31
C LYS A 98 7.45 -8.73 -7.61
N ALA A 99 8.70 -8.79 -8.06
CA ALA A 99 9.09 -9.54 -9.26
C ALA A 99 8.79 -11.04 -9.09
N ALA A 100 9.15 -11.61 -7.95
CA ALA A 100 8.86 -13.01 -7.62
C ALA A 100 7.35 -13.29 -7.58
N MET A 101 6.57 -12.44 -6.93
CA MET A 101 5.11 -12.56 -6.86
C MET A 101 4.47 -12.47 -8.25
N SER A 102 4.91 -11.53 -9.10
CA SER A 102 4.43 -11.38 -10.47
C SER A 102 4.79 -12.58 -11.35
N ALA A 103 5.98 -13.15 -11.18
CA ALA A 103 6.40 -14.37 -11.88
C ALA A 103 5.57 -15.59 -11.45
N VAL A 104 5.28 -15.74 -10.16
CA VAL A 104 4.38 -16.79 -9.63
C VAL A 104 2.98 -16.61 -10.22
N PHE A 105 2.45 -15.38 -10.23
CA PHE A 105 1.15 -15.10 -10.84
C PHE A 105 1.13 -15.51 -12.31
N TYR A 106 2.12 -15.08 -13.11
CA TYR A 106 2.20 -15.45 -14.51
C TYR A 106 2.21 -16.97 -14.72
N ARG A 107 3.03 -17.69 -13.96
CA ARG A 107 3.13 -19.15 -14.02
C ARG A 107 1.80 -19.83 -13.75
N ASP A 108 1.11 -19.43 -12.71
CA ASP A 108 -0.12 -20.09 -12.23
C ASP A 108 -1.35 -19.72 -13.09
N PHE A 109 -1.34 -18.53 -13.69
CA PHE A 109 -2.48 -18.04 -14.47
C PHE A 109 -2.38 -18.17 -15.99
N LYS A 110 -1.18 -18.43 -16.56
CA LYS A 110 -1.00 -18.47 -18.03
C LYS A 110 -1.88 -19.48 -18.74
N GLN A 111 -2.24 -20.59 -18.10
CA GLN A 111 -3.14 -21.60 -18.68
C GLN A 111 -4.61 -21.21 -18.52
N THR A 112 -4.94 -20.45 -17.47
CA THR A 112 -6.30 -20.10 -17.08
C THR A 112 -6.84 -18.88 -17.81
N ILE A 113 -6.02 -17.84 -17.95
CA ILE A 113 -6.41 -16.55 -18.57
C ILE A 113 -5.66 -16.29 -19.89
N GLY A 114 -4.93 -17.28 -20.36
CA GLY A 114 -4.13 -17.21 -21.57
C GLY A 114 -2.79 -16.50 -21.36
N ARG A 115 -1.80 -16.86 -22.17
CA ARG A 115 -0.40 -16.37 -22.04
C ARG A 115 -0.30 -14.83 -22.05
N HIS A 116 -1.00 -14.17 -22.95
CA HIS A 116 -0.94 -12.71 -23.10
C HIS A 116 -1.70 -11.99 -22.00
N GLY A 117 -2.86 -12.52 -21.58
CA GLY A 117 -3.62 -12.00 -20.44
C GLY A 117 -2.83 -12.13 -19.14
N ALA A 118 -2.19 -13.26 -18.91
CA ALA A 118 -1.36 -13.50 -17.72
C ALA A 118 -0.12 -12.60 -17.70
N LEU A 119 0.54 -12.39 -18.85
CA LEU A 119 1.69 -11.48 -18.97
C LEU A 119 1.28 -10.05 -18.62
N LEU A 120 0.22 -9.55 -19.25
CA LEU A 120 -0.28 -8.20 -19.00
C LEU A 120 -0.66 -7.99 -17.51
N SER A 121 -1.33 -8.98 -16.92
CA SER A 121 -1.70 -8.96 -15.50
C SER A 121 -0.48 -8.97 -14.58
N ALA A 122 0.52 -9.81 -14.90
CA ALA A 122 1.77 -9.88 -14.13
C ALA A 122 2.56 -8.57 -14.21
N VAL A 123 2.61 -7.94 -15.39
CA VAL A 123 3.25 -6.62 -15.56
C VAL A 123 2.50 -5.54 -14.78
N VAL A 124 1.17 -5.54 -14.79
CA VAL A 124 0.37 -4.62 -13.97
C VAL A 124 0.67 -4.81 -12.49
N LEU A 125 0.69 -6.05 -11.97
CA LEU A 125 1.05 -6.35 -10.58
C LEU A 125 2.47 -5.91 -10.23
N PHE A 126 3.41 -6.06 -11.15
CA PHE A 126 4.81 -5.65 -10.96
C PHE A 126 4.95 -4.13 -10.90
N VAL A 127 4.29 -3.39 -11.79
CA VAL A 127 4.38 -1.92 -11.86
C VAL A 127 3.53 -1.23 -10.80
N TYR A 128 2.37 -1.79 -10.44
CA TYR A 128 1.49 -1.19 -9.45
C TYR A 128 2.15 -1.13 -8.07
N THR A 129 2.23 0.05 -7.49
CA THR A 129 2.59 0.27 -6.09
C THR A 129 1.54 1.21 -5.48
N PRO A 130 0.93 0.84 -4.35
CA PRO A 130 0.11 1.78 -3.60
C PRO A 130 0.92 3.05 -3.31
N LYS A 131 0.26 4.22 -3.31
CA LYS A 131 0.90 5.52 -3.04
C LYS A 131 2.15 5.85 -3.88
N TRP A 132 2.39 5.16 -4.98
CA TRP A 132 3.45 5.45 -5.96
C TRP A 132 4.89 5.21 -5.51
N PHE A 133 5.17 4.66 -4.35
CA PHE A 133 6.52 4.34 -3.86
C PHE A 133 6.73 2.85 -3.55
N LEU A 134 7.98 2.44 -3.32
CA LEU A 134 8.38 1.04 -3.10
C LEU A 134 8.56 0.67 -1.62
N GLY A 135 8.28 1.58 -0.71
CA GLY A 135 8.50 1.36 0.71
C GLY A 135 7.63 0.23 1.31
N PRO A 136 8.05 -0.30 2.44
CA PRO A 136 7.29 -1.28 3.19
C PRO A 136 6.27 -0.62 4.11
N ASP A 137 5.51 0.36 3.61
CA ASP A 137 4.44 0.99 4.36
C ASP A 137 3.26 0.04 4.60
N TYR A 138 2.40 0.40 5.53
CA TYR A 138 1.26 -0.41 5.92
C TYR A 138 0.29 -0.72 4.76
N ILE A 139 0.10 0.20 3.82
CA ILE A 139 -0.79 0.01 2.65
C ILE A 139 -0.15 -0.94 1.63
N SER A 140 1.13 -0.74 1.32
CA SER A 140 1.88 -1.59 0.40
C SER A 140 1.99 -3.02 0.95
N GLN A 141 2.24 -3.18 2.24
CA GLN A 141 2.25 -4.49 2.91
C GLN A 141 0.88 -5.16 2.84
N GLN A 142 -0.20 -4.44 3.19
CA GLN A 142 -1.55 -4.96 3.12
C GLN A 142 -1.87 -5.49 1.72
N PHE A 143 -1.56 -4.72 0.66
CA PHE A 143 -1.76 -5.14 -0.72
C PHE A 143 -0.94 -6.38 -1.08
N HIS A 144 0.37 -6.36 -0.85
CA HIS A 144 1.26 -7.45 -1.25
C HIS A 144 0.97 -8.75 -0.51
N PHE A 145 0.73 -8.69 0.81
CA PHE A 145 0.37 -9.87 1.58
C PHE A 145 -1.01 -10.42 1.21
N THR A 146 -1.97 -9.56 0.86
CA THR A 146 -3.28 -10.00 0.34
C THR A 146 -3.12 -10.75 -0.99
N VAL A 147 -2.30 -10.24 -1.92
CA VAL A 147 -2.01 -10.91 -3.20
C VAL A 147 -1.28 -12.23 -2.97
N ALA A 148 -0.27 -12.25 -2.10
CA ALA A 148 0.47 -13.47 -1.77
C ALA A 148 -0.44 -14.55 -1.14
N ALA A 149 -1.29 -14.18 -0.19
CA ALA A 149 -2.29 -15.07 0.39
C ALA A 149 -3.21 -15.65 -0.67
N PHE A 150 -3.74 -14.79 -1.54
CA PHE A 150 -4.60 -15.22 -2.64
C PHE A 150 -3.90 -16.23 -3.55
N LEU A 151 -2.64 -15.98 -3.95
CA LEU A 151 -1.89 -16.92 -4.79
C LEU A 151 -1.72 -18.29 -4.13
N CYS A 152 -1.42 -18.33 -2.83
CA CYS A 152 -1.33 -19.56 -2.06
C CYS A 152 -2.66 -20.33 -2.07
N PHE A 153 -3.77 -19.67 -1.77
CA PHE A 153 -5.09 -20.29 -1.74
C PHE A 153 -5.55 -20.69 -3.13
N TYR A 154 -5.38 -19.82 -4.14
CA TYR A 154 -5.74 -20.12 -5.51
C TYR A 154 -5.04 -21.37 -6.02
N HIS A 155 -3.72 -21.46 -5.80
CA HIS A 155 -2.94 -22.63 -6.18
C HIS A 155 -3.47 -23.91 -5.48
N TYR A 156 -3.77 -23.83 -4.18
CA TYR A 156 -4.31 -24.95 -3.41
C TYR A 156 -5.63 -25.47 -4.01
N TYR A 157 -6.59 -24.57 -4.26
CA TYR A 157 -7.91 -24.96 -4.78
C TYR A 157 -7.90 -25.40 -6.25
N THR A 158 -7.05 -24.83 -7.08
CA THR A 158 -6.99 -25.15 -8.52
C THR A 158 -6.16 -26.40 -8.83
N HIS A 159 -5.28 -26.81 -7.93
CA HIS A 159 -4.43 -28.00 -8.11
C HIS A 159 -4.89 -29.21 -7.26
N GLY A 160 -6.17 -29.31 -6.95
CA GLY A 160 -6.78 -30.48 -6.34
C GLY A 160 -6.34 -30.72 -4.90
N PHE A 161 -6.15 -29.66 -4.11
CA PHE A 161 -5.87 -29.69 -2.67
C PHE A 161 -4.57 -30.41 -2.25
N ARG A 162 -3.60 -30.52 -3.17
CA ARG A 162 -2.41 -31.37 -2.98
C ARG A 162 -1.35 -30.78 -2.05
N ARG A 163 -1.33 -29.46 -1.84
CA ARG A 163 -0.30 -28.75 -1.08
C ARG A 163 -0.88 -27.99 0.12
N PRO A 164 -1.27 -28.68 1.19
CA PRO A 164 -1.95 -28.05 2.34
C PRO A 164 -1.09 -27.00 3.06
N TRP A 165 0.25 -27.10 3.00
CA TRP A 165 1.15 -26.09 3.54
C TRP A 165 0.97 -24.70 2.91
N LEU A 166 0.48 -24.62 1.68
CA LEU A 166 0.14 -23.34 1.06
C LEU A 166 -0.99 -22.62 1.77
N VAL A 167 -1.94 -23.37 2.34
CA VAL A 167 -3.01 -22.76 3.15
C VAL A 167 -2.43 -22.12 4.40
N VAL A 168 -1.50 -22.80 5.07
CA VAL A 168 -0.82 -22.26 6.25
C VAL A 168 0.01 -21.01 5.88
N LEU A 169 0.77 -21.07 4.78
CA LEU A 169 1.51 -19.91 4.28
C LEU A 169 0.56 -18.74 3.92
N GLY A 170 -0.56 -19.04 3.28
CA GLY A 170 -1.60 -18.05 3.00
C GLY A 170 -2.19 -17.45 4.28
N ALA A 171 -2.41 -18.25 5.33
CA ALA A 171 -2.84 -17.75 6.63
C ALA A 171 -1.81 -16.81 7.26
N VAL A 172 -0.52 -17.14 7.19
CA VAL A 172 0.57 -16.24 7.63
C VAL A 172 0.51 -14.92 6.86
N CYS A 173 0.35 -14.96 5.55
CA CYS A 173 0.21 -13.74 4.74
C CYS A 173 -1.04 -12.93 5.13
N VAL A 174 -2.18 -13.57 5.41
CA VAL A 174 -3.39 -12.88 5.91
C VAL A 174 -3.11 -12.21 7.25
N CYS A 175 -2.39 -12.87 8.15
CA CYS A 175 -1.99 -12.28 9.43
C CYS A 175 -1.08 -11.07 9.25
N PHE A 176 -0.09 -11.11 8.35
CA PHE A 176 0.73 -9.94 8.03
C PHE A 176 -0.08 -8.82 7.37
N SER A 177 -1.05 -9.15 6.50
CA SER A 177 -1.98 -8.15 5.97
C SER A 177 -2.83 -7.50 7.08
N PHE A 178 -3.25 -8.26 8.09
CA PHE A 178 -3.94 -7.77 9.28
C PHE A 178 -3.03 -6.91 10.17
N LEU A 179 -1.80 -7.33 10.41
CA LEU A 179 -0.84 -6.54 11.19
C LEU A 179 -0.52 -5.22 10.49
N ALA A 180 -0.36 -5.24 9.17
CA ALA A 180 -0.16 -4.02 8.39
C ALA A 180 -1.38 -3.08 8.47
N PHE A 181 -2.59 -3.64 8.37
CA PHE A 181 -3.83 -2.88 8.38
C PHE A 181 -4.96 -3.67 9.07
N PRO A 182 -5.23 -3.45 10.36
CA PRO A 182 -6.18 -4.25 11.15
C PRO A 182 -7.60 -4.33 10.58
N GLN A 183 -7.99 -3.36 9.76
CA GLN A 183 -9.26 -3.38 9.04
C GLN A 183 -9.39 -4.56 8.05
N SER A 184 -8.28 -5.25 7.74
CA SER A 184 -8.28 -6.49 6.95
C SER A 184 -8.93 -7.69 7.68
N ALA A 185 -9.28 -7.56 8.97
CA ALA A 185 -9.93 -8.64 9.74
C ALA A 185 -11.20 -9.17 9.07
N LEU A 186 -12.02 -8.28 8.51
CA LEU A 186 -13.25 -8.68 7.82
C LEU A 186 -12.96 -9.50 6.56
N ALA A 187 -11.85 -9.21 5.87
CA ALA A 187 -11.40 -10.02 4.74
C ALA A 187 -11.06 -11.46 5.16
N ALA A 188 -10.42 -11.65 6.32
CA ALA A 188 -10.10 -12.99 6.84
C ALA A 188 -11.36 -13.82 7.10
N ALA A 189 -12.42 -13.23 7.66
CA ALA A 189 -13.70 -13.89 7.86
C ALA A 189 -14.35 -14.30 6.52
N VAL A 190 -14.31 -13.43 5.51
CA VAL A 190 -14.83 -13.72 4.17
C VAL A 190 -14.02 -14.84 3.48
N ILE A 191 -12.68 -14.82 3.63
CA ILE A 191 -11.80 -15.89 3.13
C ILE A 191 -12.19 -17.24 3.75
N PHE A 192 -12.39 -17.29 5.08
CA PHE A 192 -12.83 -18.51 5.76
C PHE A 192 -14.14 -19.06 5.18
N ILE A 193 -15.15 -18.20 5.03
CA ILE A 193 -16.44 -18.58 4.40
C ILE A 193 -16.21 -19.10 2.98
N GLY A 194 -15.41 -18.39 2.20
CA GLY A 194 -15.03 -18.78 0.84
C GLY A 194 -14.37 -20.18 0.80
N MET A 195 -13.45 -20.45 1.70
CA MET A 195 -12.78 -21.75 1.81
C MET A 195 -13.76 -22.88 2.14
N VAL A 196 -14.70 -22.63 3.06
CA VAL A 196 -15.75 -23.63 3.39
C VAL A 196 -16.61 -23.92 2.16
N LEU A 197 -17.03 -22.89 1.43
CA LEU A 197 -17.88 -23.04 0.25
C LEU A 197 -17.16 -23.75 -0.90
N LEU A 198 -15.92 -23.32 -1.20
CA LEU A 198 -15.10 -23.90 -2.26
C LEU A 198 -14.69 -25.35 -1.94
N GLY A 199 -14.31 -25.62 -0.70
CA GLY A 199 -13.93 -26.96 -0.26
C GLY A 199 -15.09 -27.95 -0.33
N ARG A 200 -16.30 -27.56 0.10
CA ARG A 200 -17.50 -28.39 -0.03
C ARG A 200 -17.86 -28.69 -1.48
N ARG A 201 -17.78 -27.70 -2.35
CA ARG A 201 -18.06 -27.88 -3.80
C ARG A 201 -17.01 -28.72 -4.50
N GLY A 202 -15.75 -28.52 -4.16
CA GLY A 202 -14.61 -29.25 -4.71
C GLY A 202 -14.42 -30.64 -4.12
N LYS A 203 -15.27 -31.08 -3.19
CA LYS A 203 -15.16 -32.37 -2.45
C LYS A 203 -13.80 -32.52 -1.78
N GLU A 204 -13.34 -31.43 -1.17
CA GLU A 204 -12.10 -31.44 -0.39
C GLU A 204 -12.19 -32.40 0.79
N PRO A 205 -11.10 -33.12 1.17
CA PRO A 205 -11.05 -33.88 2.41
C PRO A 205 -11.44 -33.03 3.61
N THR A 206 -12.22 -33.61 4.53
CA THR A 206 -12.75 -32.89 5.69
C THR A 206 -12.07 -33.31 6.98
N ILE A 207 -12.00 -32.37 7.94
CA ILE A 207 -11.64 -32.59 9.35
C ILE A 207 -12.88 -32.17 10.14
N CYS A 208 -13.46 -33.06 10.95
CA CYS A 208 -14.69 -32.78 11.71
C CYS A 208 -15.82 -32.19 10.83
N LYS A 209 -16.04 -32.75 9.63
CA LYS A 209 -17.05 -32.29 8.63
C LYS A 209 -16.82 -30.91 8.05
N ILE A 210 -15.67 -30.28 8.35
CA ILE A 210 -15.24 -28.98 7.77
C ILE A 210 -14.15 -29.25 6.74
N PRO A 211 -14.13 -28.56 5.58
CA PRO A 211 -13.06 -28.68 4.60
C PRO A 211 -11.68 -28.45 5.24
N ARG A 212 -10.73 -29.32 4.92
CA ARG A 212 -9.37 -29.29 5.50
C ARG A 212 -8.69 -27.93 5.37
N GLY A 213 -8.82 -27.26 4.23
CA GLY A 213 -8.25 -25.93 4.02
C GLY A 213 -8.80 -24.90 4.99
N ALA A 214 -10.11 -24.90 5.24
CA ALA A 214 -10.71 -23.97 6.21
C ALA A 214 -10.17 -24.21 7.63
N VAL A 215 -10.00 -25.49 8.04
CA VAL A 215 -9.41 -25.84 9.34
C VAL A 215 -7.95 -25.39 9.43
N LEU A 216 -7.14 -25.69 8.41
CA LEU A 216 -5.73 -25.29 8.37
C LEU A 216 -5.55 -23.76 8.34
N PHE A 217 -6.45 -23.05 7.68
CA PHE A 217 -6.46 -21.58 7.71
C PHE A 217 -6.67 -21.05 9.13
N VAL A 218 -7.68 -21.55 9.84
CA VAL A 218 -7.94 -21.13 11.23
C VAL A 218 -6.77 -21.48 12.13
N LEU A 219 -6.25 -22.72 12.05
CA LEU A 219 -5.09 -23.14 12.84
C LEU A 219 -3.86 -22.30 12.55
N GLY A 220 -3.62 -21.95 11.28
CA GLY A 220 -2.53 -21.04 10.88
C GLY A 220 -2.70 -19.65 11.48
N CYS A 221 -3.90 -19.06 11.42
CA CYS A 221 -4.19 -17.76 12.05
C CYS A 221 -4.05 -17.83 13.58
N MET A 222 -4.52 -18.88 14.22
CA MET A 222 -4.37 -19.07 15.67
C MET A 222 -2.89 -19.19 16.08
N ALA A 223 -2.09 -19.94 15.32
CA ALA A 223 -0.66 -20.07 15.57
C ALA A 223 0.06 -18.72 15.44
N CYS A 224 -0.27 -17.92 14.41
CA CYS A 224 0.26 -16.57 14.26
C CYS A 224 -0.16 -15.65 15.43
N ALA A 225 -1.42 -15.69 15.84
CA ALA A 225 -1.91 -14.92 16.98
C ALA A 225 -1.22 -15.33 18.28
N ALA A 226 -1.04 -16.62 18.53
CA ALA A 226 -0.32 -17.12 19.70
C ALA A 226 1.15 -16.68 19.68
N ALA A 227 1.83 -16.77 18.54
CA ALA A 227 3.21 -16.30 18.38
C ALA A 227 3.32 -14.79 18.62
N PHE A 228 2.38 -14.00 18.10
CA PHE A 228 2.32 -12.56 18.31
C PHE A 228 2.11 -12.22 19.79
N LEU A 229 1.17 -12.85 20.47
CA LEU A 229 0.93 -12.62 21.90
C LEU A 229 2.12 -13.06 22.75
N ALA A 230 2.75 -14.19 22.40
CA ALA A 230 3.98 -14.65 23.05
C ALA A 230 5.16 -13.68 22.88
N TYR A 231 5.18 -12.91 21.79
CA TYR A 231 6.19 -11.85 21.57
C TYR A 231 5.84 -10.56 22.33
N VAL A 232 4.58 -10.14 22.35
CA VAL A 232 4.18 -8.82 22.86
C VAL A 232 3.98 -8.83 24.39
N LEU A 233 3.33 -9.85 24.96
CA LEU A 233 2.91 -9.86 26.36
C LEU A 233 4.03 -9.98 27.41
N PRO A 234 5.18 -10.65 27.15
CA PRO A 234 6.23 -10.76 28.17
C PRO A 234 6.73 -9.39 28.65
N GLY A 235 6.71 -9.17 29.96
CA GLY A 235 7.15 -7.92 30.61
C GLY A 235 6.12 -6.78 30.60
N MET A 236 5.02 -6.88 29.84
CA MET A 236 3.96 -5.87 29.79
C MET A 236 2.67 -6.35 30.47
N GLY A 237 2.31 -7.61 30.24
CA GLY A 237 1.05 -8.19 30.69
C GLY A 237 -0.17 -7.79 29.85
N LEU A 238 -1.26 -8.52 30.02
CA LEU A 238 -2.47 -8.34 29.21
C LEU A 238 -3.17 -6.99 29.48
N THR A 239 -3.19 -6.52 30.71
CA THR A 239 -3.88 -5.29 31.08
C THR A 239 -3.26 -4.08 30.39
N VAL A 240 -1.93 -3.93 30.48
CA VAL A 240 -1.20 -2.84 29.83
C VAL A 240 -1.33 -2.93 28.32
N PHE A 241 -1.21 -4.14 27.75
CA PHE A 241 -1.43 -4.36 26.32
C PHE A 241 -2.81 -3.83 25.86
N LEU A 242 -3.89 -4.18 26.57
CA LEU A 242 -5.25 -3.73 26.23
C LEU A 242 -5.41 -2.22 26.37
N GLN A 243 -4.79 -1.61 27.40
CA GLN A 243 -4.77 -0.15 27.54
C GLN A 243 -4.08 0.52 26.34
N ARG A 244 -2.91 0.01 25.89
CA ARG A 244 -2.20 0.55 24.72
C ARG A 244 -2.98 0.37 23.41
N VAL A 245 -3.62 -0.78 23.24
CA VAL A 245 -4.53 -0.99 22.10
C VAL A 245 -5.67 0.03 22.12
N SER A 246 -6.25 0.30 23.28
CA SER A 246 -7.31 1.31 23.45
C SER A 246 -6.82 2.72 23.08
N LEU A 247 -5.61 3.11 23.50
CA LEU A 247 -5.02 4.41 23.14
C LEU A 247 -4.88 4.58 21.62
N ILE A 248 -4.43 3.54 20.92
CA ILE A 248 -4.25 3.56 19.46
C ILE A 248 -5.61 3.62 18.75
N LEU A 249 -6.60 2.88 19.23
CA LEU A 249 -7.93 2.83 18.61
C LEU A 249 -8.74 4.13 18.82
N ASN A 250 -8.47 4.84 19.90
CA ASN A 250 -9.12 6.11 20.26
C ASN A 250 -8.23 7.32 19.89
N ASP A 251 -7.52 7.24 18.78
CA ASP A 251 -6.70 8.34 18.30
C ASP A 251 -7.57 9.57 17.99
N PRO A 252 -7.34 10.73 18.65
CA PRO A 252 -8.12 11.96 18.44
C PRO A 252 -8.12 12.44 16.99
N GLN A 253 -7.08 12.15 16.23
CA GLN A 253 -7.02 12.46 14.80
C GLN A 253 -8.17 11.83 14.02
N TYR A 254 -8.73 10.72 14.50
CA TYR A 254 -9.82 9.98 13.85
C TYR A 254 -11.18 10.12 14.57
N ASP A 255 -11.27 10.99 15.58
CA ASP A 255 -12.52 11.23 16.30
C ASP A 255 -13.42 12.21 15.56
N PHE A 256 -14.32 11.66 14.75
CA PHE A 256 -15.29 12.43 13.97
C PHE A 256 -16.70 11.92 14.21
N THR A 257 -17.61 12.86 14.26
CA THR A 257 -19.04 12.56 14.37
C THR A 257 -19.54 11.83 13.12
N THR A 258 -20.58 11.02 13.28
CA THR A 258 -21.22 10.33 12.15
C THR A 258 -21.71 11.30 11.08
N SER A 259 -22.20 12.49 11.47
CA SER A 259 -22.64 13.53 10.54
C SER A 259 -21.50 14.09 9.68
N GLN A 260 -20.34 14.37 10.30
CA GLN A 260 -19.16 14.83 9.56
C GLN A 260 -18.66 13.78 8.56
N ARG A 261 -18.64 12.50 8.97
CA ARG A 261 -18.30 11.39 8.05
C ARG A 261 -19.25 11.30 6.88
N LEU A 262 -20.57 11.35 7.12
CA LEU A 262 -21.56 11.29 6.06
C LEU A 262 -21.48 12.48 5.11
N ALA A 263 -21.26 13.68 5.63
CA ALA A 263 -21.09 14.88 4.81
C ALA A 263 -19.85 14.78 3.93
N LEU A 264 -18.71 14.32 4.47
CA LEU A 264 -17.48 14.07 3.70
C LEU A 264 -17.70 13.03 2.61
N LEU A 265 -18.30 11.89 2.94
CA LEU A 265 -18.60 10.83 1.97
C LEU A 265 -19.55 11.32 0.86
N ALA A 266 -20.59 12.08 1.20
CA ALA A 266 -21.52 12.63 0.23
C ALA A 266 -20.86 13.63 -0.73
N SER A 267 -20.03 14.54 -0.21
CA SER A 267 -19.30 15.52 -1.03
C SER A 267 -18.31 14.84 -1.99
N GLN A 268 -17.57 13.87 -1.51
CA GLN A 268 -16.61 13.12 -2.32
C GLN A 268 -17.29 12.22 -3.35
N ALA A 269 -18.41 11.57 -2.98
CA ALA A 269 -19.21 10.78 -3.91
C ALA A 269 -19.75 11.67 -5.05
N LEU A 270 -20.24 12.87 -4.74
CA LEU A 270 -20.70 13.83 -5.73
C LEU A 270 -19.57 14.26 -6.68
N ASN A 271 -18.40 14.58 -6.15
CA ASN A 271 -17.24 14.98 -6.97
C ASN A 271 -16.75 13.84 -7.87
N THR A 272 -16.70 12.62 -7.33
CA THR A 272 -16.37 11.42 -8.11
C THR A 272 -17.42 11.17 -9.20
N ALA A 273 -18.70 11.28 -8.89
CA ALA A 273 -19.78 11.12 -9.85
C ALA A 273 -19.71 12.16 -10.97
N LYS A 274 -19.46 13.44 -10.65
CA LYS A 274 -19.27 14.51 -11.65
C LYS A 274 -18.11 14.20 -12.60
N PHE A 275 -16.99 13.70 -12.09
CA PHE A 275 -15.85 13.30 -12.90
C PHE A 275 -16.20 12.11 -13.81
N LEU A 276 -16.83 11.08 -13.25
CA LEU A 276 -17.14 9.83 -13.94
C LEU A 276 -18.33 9.95 -14.90
N ALA A 277 -19.17 10.97 -14.78
CA ALA A 277 -20.34 11.16 -15.64
C ALA A 277 -19.95 11.36 -17.12
N LYS A 278 -18.89 12.13 -17.40
CA LYS A 278 -18.44 12.38 -18.79
C LYS A 278 -18.00 11.09 -19.50
N PRO A 279 -17.05 10.29 -18.96
CA PRO A 279 -16.68 9.02 -19.58
C PRO A 279 -17.83 8.01 -19.59
N LEU A 280 -18.78 8.05 -18.64
CA LEU A 280 -19.98 7.22 -18.65
C LEU A 280 -20.89 7.57 -19.84
N ALA A 281 -21.22 8.84 -20.02
CA ALA A 281 -22.01 9.30 -21.15
C ALA A 281 -21.36 8.90 -22.49
N ALA A 282 -20.05 9.11 -22.63
CA ALA A 282 -19.32 8.71 -23.82
C ALA A 282 -19.39 7.18 -24.04
N SER A 283 -19.26 6.37 -23.00
CA SER A 283 -19.35 4.91 -23.10
C SER A 283 -20.75 4.45 -23.56
N VAL A 284 -21.82 5.08 -23.05
CA VAL A 284 -23.20 4.79 -23.45
C VAL A 284 -23.42 5.16 -24.93
N VAL A 285 -23.00 6.35 -25.36
CA VAL A 285 -23.09 6.78 -26.75
C VAL A 285 -22.36 5.81 -27.70
N LEU A 286 -21.11 5.43 -27.36
CA LEU A 286 -20.36 4.46 -28.15
C LEU A 286 -21.07 3.10 -28.24
N CYS A 287 -21.65 2.64 -27.14
CA CYS A 287 -22.45 1.41 -27.12
C CYS A 287 -23.69 1.52 -28.01
N LEU A 288 -24.42 2.63 -27.97
CA LEU A 288 -25.61 2.87 -28.82
C LEU A 288 -25.25 2.92 -30.30
N LEU A 289 -24.16 3.63 -30.66
CA LEU A 289 -23.67 3.68 -32.04
C LEU A 289 -23.27 2.29 -32.54
N TRP A 290 -22.58 1.52 -31.69
CA TRP A 290 -22.22 0.15 -32.03
C TRP A 290 -23.47 -0.74 -32.18
N TRP A 291 -24.43 -0.65 -31.28
CA TRP A 291 -25.67 -1.40 -31.36
C TRP A 291 -26.44 -1.06 -32.66
N ALA A 292 -26.56 0.23 -32.97
CA ALA A 292 -27.22 0.68 -34.21
C ALA A 292 -26.56 0.10 -35.47
N LYS A 293 -25.23 -0.03 -35.47
CA LYS A 293 -24.45 -0.60 -36.59
C LYS A 293 -24.53 -2.12 -36.68
N THR A 294 -24.53 -2.83 -35.55
CA THR A 294 -24.34 -4.29 -35.57
C THR A 294 -25.62 -5.08 -35.30
N ARG A 295 -26.59 -4.48 -34.60
CA ARG A 295 -27.84 -5.11 -34.11
C ARG A 295 -27.67 -6.48 -33.45
N GLN A 296 -26.46 -6.78 -32.91
CA GLN A 296 -26.14 -8.05 -32.31
C GLN A 296 -26.64 -8.14 -30.86
N LYS A 297 -27.16 -9.32 -30.48
CA LYS A 297 -27.44 -9.63 -29.06
C LYS A 297 -26.10 -9.75 -28.31
N ARG A 298 -25.78 -8.77 -27.45
CA ARG A 298 -24.57 -8.74 -26.64
C ARG A 298 -24.88 -8.37 -25.20
N ASP A 299 -23.89 -8.59 -24.32
CA ASP A 299 -23.87 -8.05 -22.96
C ASP A 299 -23.52 -6.54 -23.00
N TRP A 300 -24.51 -5.72 -23.38
CA TRP A 300 -24.34 -4.27 -23.55
C TRP A 300 -23.94 -3.57 -22.25
N ILE A 301 -24.46 -4.05 -21.10
CA ILE A 301 -24.11 -3.48 -19.80
C ILE A 301 -22.64 -3.76 -19.49
N GLY A 302 -22.18 -4.99 -19.67
CA GLY A 302 -20.77 -5.32 -19.50
C GLY A 302 -19.86 -4.53 -20.44
N LEU A 303 -20.25 -4.36 -21.70
CA LEU A 303 -19.50 -3.54 -22.65
C LEU A 303 -19.43 -2.07 -22.22
N ALA A 304 -20.57 -1.49 -21.81
CA ALA A 304 -20.63 -0.10 -21.36
C ALA A 304 -19.76 0.14 -20.11
N LEU A 305 -19.82 -0.76 -19.14
CA LEU A 305 -19.00 -0.68 -17.92
C LEU A 305 -17.49 -0.78 -18.23
N ASN A 306 -17.11 -1.68 -19.13
CA ASN A 306 -15.70 -1.81 -19.53
C ASN A 306 -15.20 -0.60 -20.32
N LEU A 307 -16.01 -0.07 -21.25
CA LEU A 307 -15.68 1.17 -21.96
C LEU A 307 -15.60 2.35 -21.00
N TRP A 308 -16.52 2.42 -20.03
CA TRP A 308 -16.47 3.44 -19.00
C TRP A 308 -15.17 3.40 -18.20
N ALA A 309 -14.74 2.21 -17.72
CA ALA A 309 -13.49 2.04 -17.00
C ALA A 309 -12.27 2.44 -17.85
N ILE A 310 -12.25 2.05 -19.14
CA ILE A 310 -11.18 2.40 -20.08
C ILE A 310 -11.13 3.92 -20.29
N LEU A 311 -12.26 4.55 -20.60
CA LEU A 311 -12.32 5.98 -20.86
C LEU A 311 -11.98 6.82 -19.62
N ALA A 312 -12.43 6.37 -18.44
CA ALA A 312 -12.06 7.00 -17.17
C ALA A 312 -10.55 6.91 -16.90
N ALA A 313 -9.93 5.73 -17.13
CA ALA A 313 -8.49 5.56 -16.99
C ALA A 313 -7.70 6.43 -17.99
N LEU A 314 -8.13 6.48 -19.26
CA LEU A 314 -7.51 7.35 -20.28
C LEU A 314 -7.67 8.84 -19.95
N LEU A 315 -8.81 9.26 -19.39
CA LEU A 315 -8.99 10.63 -18.90
C LEU A 315 -8.02 10.95 -17.76
N CYS A 316 -7.78 10.00 -16.85
CA CYS A 316 -6.76 10.16 -15.82
C CYS A 316 -5.34 10.24 -16.39
N VAL A 317 -5.03 9.52 -17.49
CA VAL A 317 -3.75 9.68 -18.21
C VAL A 317 -3.60 11.12 -18.73
N VAL A 318 -4.64 11.66 -19.38
CA VAL A 318 -4.60 13.04 -19.90
C VAL A 318 -4.38 14.04 -18.77
N ARG A 319 -5.04 13.86 -17.63
CA ARG A 319 -4.84 14.73 -16.46
C ARG A 319 -3.44 14.59 -15.86
N ALA A 320 -2.94 13.36 -15.75
CA ALA A 320 -1.59 13.13 -15.25
C ALA A 320 -0.54 13.88 -16.09
N VAL A 321 -0.73 13.91 -17.42
CA VAL A 321 0.17 14.63 -18.33
C VAL A 321 -0.02 16.15 -18.26
N ALA A 322 -1.28 16.62 -18.19
CA ALA A 322 -1.59 18.05 -18.21
C ALA A 322 -1.26 18.73 -16.87
N ASP A 323 -1.62 18.12 -15.75
CA ASP A 323 -1.59 18.72 -14.43
C ASP A 323 -0.52 18.09 -13.51
N SER A 324 0.28 17.16 -14.03
CA SER A 324 1.20 16.29 -13.25
C SER A 324 0.52 15.59 -12.06
N SER A 325 -0.80 15.44 -12.10
CA SER A 325 -1.61 14.80 -11.07
C SER A 325 -1.87 13.34 -11.45
N SER A 326 -1.36 12.41 -10.65
CA SER A 326 -1.65 10.99 -10.82
C SER A 326 -2.70 10.57 -9.81
N ASP A 327 -3.94 10.42 -10.25
CA ASP A 327 -5.02 10.09 -9.36
C ASP A 327 -5.85 8.90 -9.89
N GLU A 328 -5.45 7.70 -9.49
CA GLU A 328 -6.16 6.45 -9.80
C GLU A 328 -7.55 6.40 -9.17
N ARG A 329 -7.81 7.24 -8.17
CA ARG A 329 -9.06 7.28 -7.41
C ARG A 329 -10.27 7.51 -8.30
N TYR A 330 -10.11 8.28 -9.36
CA TYR A 330 -11.24 8.66 -10.20
C TYR A 330 -11.76 7.56 -11.12
N PHE A 331 -10.97 6.57 -11.51
CA PHE A 331 -11.46 5.48 -12.37
C PHE A 331 -11.74 4.17 -11.62
N MET A 332 -11.26 4.01 -10.37
CA MET A 332 -11.47 2.80 -9.59
C MET A 332 -12.93 2.39 -9.40
N PRO A 333 -13.89 3.30 -9.13
CA PRO A 333 -15.29 2.90 -9.02
C PRO A 333 -15.84 2.29 -10.31
N ALA A 334 -15.50 2.84 -11.48
CA ALA A 334 -15.92 2.29 -12.77
C ALA A 334 -15.30 0.90 -12.99
N LEU A 335 -14.02 0.73 -12.63
CA LEU A 335 -13.30 -0.52 -12.75
C LEU A 335 -13.88 -1.61 -11.83
N VAL A 336 -14.23 -1.26 -10.59
CA VAL A 336 -14.85 -2.19 -9.62
C VAL A 336 -16.25 -2.61 -10.08
N LEU A 337 -17.06 -1.70 -10.62
CA LEU A 337 -18.38 -2.03 -11.16
C LEU A 337 -18.28 -2.95 -12.38
N ALA A 338 -17.31 -2.71 -13.27
CA ALA A 338 -17.01 -3.62 -14.38
C ALA A 338 -16.57 -5.00 -13.87
N ALA A 339 -15.73 -5.04 -12.83
CA ALA A 339 -15.27 -6.24 -12.17
C ALA A 339 -16.44 -7.03 -11.53
N ALA A 340 -17.29 -6.35 -10.76
CA ALA A 340 -18.47 -6.97 -10.15
C ALA A 340 -19.41 -7.58 -11.21
N TRP A 341 -19.61 -6.87 -12.32
CA TRP A 341 -20.40 -7.36 -13.45
C TRP A 341 -19.79 -8.61 -14.09
N ALA A 342 -18.46 -8.74 -14.13
CA ALA A 342 -17.79 -9.92 -14.65
C ALA A 342 -18.11 -11.19 -13.87
N PHE A 343 -18.40 -11.07 -12.56
CA PHE A 343 -18.80 -12.20 -11.71
C PHE A 343 -20.28 -12.58 -11.80
N ARG A 344 -21.14 -11.75 -12.41
CA ARG A 344 -22.59 -11.99 -12.53
C ARG A 344 -22.93 -13.31 -13.23
N LYS A 345 -22.21 -13.66 -14.27
CA LYS A 345 -22.48 -14.85 -15.10
C LYS A 345 -21.40 -15.91 -14.88
N GLY A 346 -21.83 -17.05 -14.40
CA GLY A 346 -21.08 -18.29 -14.47
C GLY A 346 -20.42 -18.73 -13.18
N ARG A 347 -20.82 -19.93 -12.78
CA ARG A 347 -20.11 -20.78 -11.83
C ARG A 347 -19.02 -21.50 -12.62
N GLY A 348 -17.78 -21.53 -12.14
CA GLY A 348 -16.68 -22.24 -12.79
C GLY A 348 -15.47 -22.32 -11.90
N THR A 349 -14.67 -23.35 -12.11
CA THR A 349 -13.49 -23.72 -11.29
C THR A 349 -12.47 -22.60 -11.08
N VAL A 350 -12.46 -21.60 -11.93
CA VAL A 350 -11.51 -20.47 -11.87
C VAL A 350 -12.16 -19.23 -11.26
N ARG A 351 -13.40 -18.94 -11.61
CA ARG A 351 -14.08 -17.72 -11.18
C ARG A 351 -14.47 -17.73 -9.73
N GLU A 352 -14.89 -18.89 -9.21
CA GLU A 352 -15.28 -18.99 -7.81
C GLU A 352 -14.12 -18.68 -6.86
N PRO A 353 -12.88 -19.23 -7.03
CA PRO A 353 -11.74 -18.79 -6.24
C PRO A 353 -11.42 -17.30 -6.38
N LEU A 354 -11.47 -16.73 -7.59
CA LEU A 354 -11.28 -15.29 -7.79
C LEU A 354 -12.31 -14.44 -7.05
N PHE A 355 -13.56 -14.90 -7.01
CA PHE A 355 -14.63 -14.21 -6.29
C PHE A 355 -14.49 -14.33 -4.78
N TRP A 356 -14.40 -15.57 -4.26
CA TRP A 356 -14.46 -15.85 -2.83
C TRP A 356 -13.16 -15.59 -2.08
N LEU A 357 -12.00 -15.70 -2.75
CA LEU A 357 -10.68 -15.54 -2.13
C LEU A 357 -9.97 -14.25 -2.54
N GLY A 358 -10.50 -13.52 -3.52
CA GLY A 358 -9.90 -12.28 -4.02
C GLY A 358 -10.85 -11.09 -4.00
N PHE A 359 -11.90 -11.11 -4.84
CA PHE A 359 -12.80 -9.97 -5.01
C PHE A 359 -13.57 -9.63 -3.73
N LEU A 360 -14.29 -10.58 -3.18
CA LEU A 360 -15.16 -10.34 -2.01
C LEU A 360 -14.38 -10.00 -0.74
N PRO A 361 -13.26 -10.67 -0.40
CA PRO A 361 -12.41 -10.24 0.71
C PRO A 361 -11.85 -8.83 0.53
N GLY A 362 -11.41 -8.46 -0.68
CA GLY A 362 -10.94 -7.11 -0.98
C GLY A 362 -12.04 -6.07 -0.80
N MET A 363 -13.26 -6.34 -1.24
CA MET A 363 -14.42 -5.47 -1.02
C MET A 363 -14.79 -5.36 0.46
N ALA A 364 -14.69 -6.46 1.23
CA ALA A 364 -14.97 -6.47 2.66
C ALA A 364 -13.92 -5.64 3.44
N ALA A 365 -12.64 -5.79 3.12
CA ALA A 365 -11.59 -4.94 3.68
C ALA A 365 -11.84 -3.46 3.37
N TYR A 366 -12.14 -3.14 2.11
CA TYR A 366 -12.45 -1.77 1.70
C TYR A 366 -13.65 -1.17 2.46
N ALA A 367 -14.73 -1.90 2.60
CA ALA A 367 -15.91 -1.44 3.33
C ALA A 367 -15.57 -1.12 4.81
N PHE A 368 -14.73 -1.92 5.44
CA PHE A 368 -14.30 -1.69 6.81
C PHE A 368 -13.31 -0.52 6.91
N ILE A 369 -12.38 -0.40 5.98
CA ILE A 369 -11.47 0.74 5.87
C ILE A 369 -12.26 2.04 5.72
N LEU A 370 -13.20 2.09 4.81
CA LEU A 370 -14.06 3.26 4.58
C LEU A 370 -14.85 3.66 5.84
N ARG A 371 -15.25 2.69 6.66
CA ARG A 371 -15.95 2.92 7.93
C ARG A 371 -15.03 3.44 9.03
N SER A 372 -13.78 2.99 9.09
CA SER A 372 -12.84 3.25 10.19
C SER A 372 -11.90 4.43 9.95
N THR A 373 -11.75 4.89 8.68
CA THR A 373 -10.90 6.04 8.35
C THR A 373 -11.72 7.27 8.01
N LEU A 374 -11.07 8.43 8.08
CA LEU A 374 -11.67 9.72 7.69
C LEU A 374 -11.29 10.16 6.30
N LEU A 375 -10.43 9.40 5.65
CA LEU A 375 -9.90 9.75 4.34
C LEU A 375 -11.00 9.82 3.25
N GLY A 376 -12.20 9.27 3.55
CA GLY A 376 -13.32 9.26 2.62
C GLY A 376 -13.08 8.39 1.39
N PHE A 377 -13.94 8.50 0.37
CA PHE A 377 -13.84 7.69 -0.84
C PHE A 377 -12.54 7.91 -1.59
N SER A 378 -12.13 9.16 -1.75
CA SER A 378 -11.05 9.48 -2.67
C SER A 378 -9.71 8.90 -2.23
N ALA A 379 -9.35 9.00 -0.97
CA ALA A 379 -8.08 8.48 -0.47
C ALA A 379 -8.09 6.95 -0.25
N THR A 380 -9.28 6.35 -0.14
CA THR A 380 -9.40 4.90 0.09
C THR A 380 -9.56 4.08 -1.19
N PHE A 381 -9.74 4.68 -2.36
CA PHE A 381 -9.92 3.93 -3.62
C PHE A 381 -8.72 3.06 -4.01
N MET A 382 -7.52 3.35 -3.53
CA MET A 382 -6.36 2.49 -3.75
C MET A 382 -6.57 1.06 -3.22
N TYR A 383 -7.36 0.90 -2.16
CA TYR A 383 -7.70 -0.43 -1.62
C TYR A 383 -8.65 -1.24 -2.51
N LEU A 384 -9.30 -0.59 -3.48
CA LEU A 384 -10.15 -1.24 -4.48
C LEU A 384 -9.35 -1.86 -5.64
N THR A 385 -8.06 -1.59 -5.74
CA THR A 385 -7.23 -2.10 -6.86
C THR A 385 -7.22 -3.63 -6.90
N TRP A 386 -7.05 -4.28 -5.76
CA TRP A 386 -7.03 -5.75 -5.73
C TRP A 386 -8.37 -6.39 -6.17
N PRO A 387 -9.53 -6.05 -5.60
CA PRO A 387 -10.80 -6.59 -6.08
C PRO A 387 -11.07 -6.23 -7.56
N ALA A 388 -10.70 -5.05 -8.01
CA ALA A 388 -10.82 -4.68 -9.42
C ALA A 388 -9.99 -5.58 -10.34
N LEU A 389 -8.75 -5.86 -10.00
CA LEU A 389 -7.88 -6.78 -10.74
C LEU A 389 -8.45 -8.21 -10.77
N CYS A 390 -9.00 -8.71 -9.66
CA CYS A 390 -9.69 -10.01 -9.63
C CYS A 390 -10.83 -10.08 -10.66
N GLY A 391 -11.58 -9.00 -10.85
CA GLY A 391 -12.61 -8.91 -11.89
C GLY A 391 -12.03 -8.93 -13.30
N CYS A 392 -10.92 -8.23 -13.54
CA CYS A 392 -10.22 -8.28 -14.82
C CYS A 392 -9.74 -9.72 -15.13
N PHE A 393 -9.22 -10.43 -14.14
CA PHE A 393 -8.82 -11.84 -14.29
C PHE A 393 -10.02 -12.75 -14.58
N ALA A 394 -11.18 -12.49 -13.95
CA ALA A 394 -12.41 -13.21 -14.23
C ALA A 394 -12.91 -12.97 -15.66
N MET A 395 -12.81 -11.76 -16.19
CA MET A 395 -13.11 -11.44 -17.61
C MET A 395 -12.20 -12.20 -18.56
N LEU A 396 -10.91 -12.24 -18.27
CA LEU A 396 -9.92 -12.97 -19.09
C LEU A 396 -10.18 -14.49 -19.06
N ALA A 397 -10.48 -15.05 -17.89
CA ALA A 397 -10.80 -16.48 -17.74
C ALA A 397 -12.05 -16.86 -18.55
N ARG A 398 -13.07 -16.01 -18.56
CA ARG A 398 -14.28 -16.23 -19.35
C ARG A 398 -13.98 -16.34 -20.84
N ARG A 399 -13.17 -15.45 -21.37
CA ARG A 399 -12.78 -15.46 -22.79
C ARG A 399 -12.11 -16.77 -23.23
N GLN A 400 -11.31 -17.37 -22.33
CA GLN A 400 -10.66 -18.64 -22.65
C GLN A 400 -11.64 -19.82 -22.72
N MET A 401 -12.72 -19.76 -21.94
CA MET A 401 -13.75 -20.82 -21.91
C MET A 401 -14.84 -20.64 -22.97
N GLU A 402 -15.14 -19.41 -23.38
CA GLU A 402 -16.21 -19.07 -24.32
C GLU A 402 -15.68 -18.15 -25.46
N PRO A 403 -14.74 -18.59 -26.28
CA PRO A 403 -14.07 -17.73 -27.27
C PRO A 403 -14.99 -17.20 -28.37
N GLU A 404 -16.08 -17.92 -28.68
CA GLU A 404 -17.02 -17.52 -29.73
C GLU A 404 -17.98 -16.38 -29.30
N GLN A 405 -18.22 -16.20 -28.01
CA GLN A 405 -19.15 -15.19 -27.52
C GLN A 405 -18.52 -13.80 -27.37
N GLU A 406 -17.20 -13.70 -27.22
CA GLU A 406 -16.49 -12.43 -27.03
C GLU A 406 -15.52 -12.13 -28.19
N LYS A 407 -16.02 -11.40 -29.20
CA LYS A 407 -15.17 -10.90 -30.30
C LYS A 407 -14.19 -9.80 -29.86
N LEU A 408 -14.48 -9.07 -28.77
CA LEU A 408 -13.60 -8.03 -28.21
C LEU A 408 -12.88 -8.52 -26.95
N PRO A 409 -11.56 -8.29 -26.83
CA PRO A 409 -10.78 -8.69 -25.67
C PRO A 409 -10.95 -7.70 -24.49
N GLN A 410 -12.18 -7.53 -23.99
CA GLN A 410 -12.53 -6.48 -23.00
C GLN A 410 -11.57 -6.45 -21.79
N GLY A 411 -11.33 -7.60 -21.16
CA GLY A 411 -10.43 -7.65 -20.00
C GLY A 411 -8.98 -7.27 -20.33
N GLN A 412 -8.50 -7.61 -21.55
CA GLN A 412 -7.17 -7.17 -21.99
C GLN A 412 -7.13 -5.65 -22.23
N CYS A 413 -8.19 -5.08 -22.83
CA CYS A 413 -8.25 -3.63 -23.06
C CYS A 413 -8.29 -2.85 -21.75
N VAL A 414 -9.05 -3.33 -20.74
CA VAL A 414 -9.11 -2.70 -19.41
C VAL A 414 -7.73 -2.75 -18.73
N LEU A 415 -7.07 -3.92 -18.74
CA LEU A 415 -5.71 -4.04 -18.18
C LEU A 415 -4.69 -3.22 -18.95
N ALA A 416 -4.81 -3.12 -20.27
CA ALA A 416 -3.92 -2.28 -21.07
C ALA A 416 -4.11 -0.79 -20.73
N ALA A 417 -5.35 -0.31 -20.58
CA ALA A 417 -5.61 1.05 -20.17
C ALA A 417 -5.05 1.35 -18.77
N LEU A 418 -5.23 0.43 -17.83
CA LEU A 418 -4.62 0.52 -16.50
C LEU A 418 -3.09 0.56 -16.58
N LEU A 419 -2.47 -0.32 -17.38
CA LEU A 419 -1.02 -0.34 -17.54
C LEU A 419 -0.49 0.95 -18.18
N VAL A 420 -1.18 1.48 -19.19
CA VAL A 420 -0.83 2.78 -19.81
C VAL A 420 -0.86 3.88 -18.75
N PHE A 421 -1.93 3.94 -17.94
CA PHE A 421 -2.00 4.90 -16.84
C PHE A 421 -0.82 4.74 -15.88
N LEU A 422 -0.54 3.54 -15.40
CA LEU A 422 0.56 3.27 -14.47
C LEU A 422 1.92 3.66 -15.06
N LEU A 423 2.20 3.30 -16.31
CA LEU A 423 3.47 3.62 -16.98
C LEU A 423 3.61 5.13 -17.22
N VAL A 424 2.55 5.80 -17.68
CA VAL A 424 2.59 7.25 -17.89
C VAL A 424 2.86 7.97 -16.58
N CYS A 425 2.16 7.61 -15.49
CA CYS A 425 2.41 8.21 -14.19
C CYS A 425 3.85 7.94 -13.71
N ARG A 426 4.40 6.74 -13.93
CA ARG A 426 5.77 6.40 -13.54
C ARG A 426 6.83 7.15 -14.34
N PHE A 427 6.61 7.38 -15.61
CA PHE A 427 7.57 8.12 -16.45
C PHE A 427 7.38 9.64 -16.40
N TRP A 428 6.15 10.12 -16.30
CA TRP A 428 5.84 11.54 -16.33
C TRP A 428 5.91 12.19 -14.96
N CYS A 429 5.43 11.51 -13.91
CA CYS A 429 5.42 12.04 -12.56
C CYS A 429 6.56 11.44 -11.72
N VAL A 430 7.20 12.26 -10.90
CA VAL A 430 8.14 11.88 -9.85
C VAL A 430 7.43 12.07 -8.52
N LEU A 431 7.55 11.12 -7.63
CA LEU A 431 7.21 11.35 -6.24
C LEU A 431 8.25 12.27 -5.63
N VAL A 432 7.77 13.32 -5.03
CA VAL A 432 8.55 14.27 -4.25
C VAL A 432 7.92 14.36 -2.88
N THR A 433 8.69 14.78 -1.91
CA THR A 433 8.21 15.00 -0.56
C THR A 433 6.86 15.74 -0.52
N GLY A 434 5.98 15.34 0.37
CA GLY A 434 4.71 16.01 0.60
C GLY A 434 3.55 15.55 -0.30
N TRP A 435 3.55 14.30 -0.73
CA TRP A 435 2.41 13.67 -1.40
C TRP A 435 2.09 14.18 -2.81
N LYS A 436 2.92 15.04 -3.37
CA LYS A 436 2.65 15.64 -4.67
C LYS A 436 3.57 15.04 -5.73
N PRO A 437 3.03 14.29 -6.71
CA PRO A 437 3.80 13.92 -7.88
C PRO A 437 4.22 15.19 -8.62
N ALA A 438 5.50 15.30 -8.97
CA ALA A 438 6.03 16.36 -9.81
C ALA A 438 6.33 15.83 -11.21
N ASN A 439 6.20 16.69 -12.20
CA ASN A 439 6.57 16.36 -13.57
C ASN A 439 8.08 16.14 -13.66
N VAL A 440 8.50 14.97 -14.15
CA VAL A 440 9.93 14.59 -14.26
C VAL A 440 10.72 15.59 -15.10
N ALA A 441 10.12 16.09 -16.17
CA ALA A 441 10.80 17.01 -17.09
C ALA A 441 11.10 18.38 -16.45
N THR A 442 10.38 18.74 -15.38
CA THR A 442 10.55 20.02 -14.67
C THR A 442 11.18 19.85 -13.29
N ALA A 443 11.35 18.61 -12.81
CA ALA A 443 11.94 18.35 -11.51
C ALA A 443 13.46 18.55 -11.56
N ASN A 444 13.97 19.41 -10.68
CA ASN A 444 15.41 19.54 -10.48
C ASN A 444 15.87 18.45 -9.51
N LEU A 445 16.26 17.30 -10.06
CA LEU A 445 16.65 16.13 -9.28
C LEU A 445 18.11 16.22 -8.82
N LYS A 446 18.33 15.98 -7.53
CA LYS A 446 19.64 15.90 -6.90
C LYS A 446 19.81 14.56 -6.18
N GLN A 447 21.00 14.00 -6.26
CA GLN A 447 21.31 12.76 -5.54
C GLN A 447 21.58 13.04 -4.07
N ILE A 448 20.99 12.23 -3.20
CA ILE A 448 21.32 12.19 -1.79
C ILE A 448 22.55 11.31 -1.62
N THR A 449 23.61 11.84 -1.05
CA THR A 449 24.92 11.18 -0.94
C THR A 449 25.24 10.66 0.45
N ALA A 450 24.46 11.05 1.45
CA ALA A 450 24.71 10.69 2.85
C ALA A 450 23.42 10.25 3.57
N GLY A 451 23.57 9.57 4.69
CA GLY A 451 22.46 9.14 5.53
C GLY A 451 21.61 7.99 4.98
N PRO A 452 20.48 7.66 5.62
CA PRO A 452 19.65 6.50 5.29
C PRO A 452 19.10 6.50 3.86
N ALA A 453 18.86 7.68 3.29
CA ALA A 453 18.38 7.86 1.91
C ALA A 453 19.50 7.93 0.86
N ALA A 454 20.76 7.74 1.23
CA ALA A 454 21.89 7.79 0.29
C ALA A 454 21.69 6.83 -0.90
N GLY A 455 22.07 7.32 -2.10
CA GLY A 455 21.88 6.61 -3.37
C GLY A 455 20.54 6.86 -4.04
N THR A 456 19.59 7.53 -3.38
CA THR A 456 18.33 7.97 -3.99
C THR A 456 18.43 9.39 -4.56
N TRP A 457 17.46 9.75 -5.39
CA TRP A 457 17.34 11.06 -6.01
C TRP A 457 16.01 11.68 -5.58
N ALA A 458 16.03 12.92 -5.17
CA ALA A 458 14.83 13.71 -4.86
C ALA A 458 14.89 15.08 -5.52
N ASP A 459 13.85 15.90 -5.39
CA ASP A 459 14.01 17.31 -5.75
C ASP A 459 15.11 17.95 -4.92
N GLU A 460 15.70 19.00 -5.47
CA GLU A 460 16.89 19.63 -4.88
C GLU A 460 16.65 20.08 -3.44
N LYS A 461 15.46 20.59 -3.13
CA LYS A 461 15.11 21.06 -1.77
C LYS A 461 15.07 19.88 -0.80
N ALA A 462 14.39 18.80 -1.16
CA ALA A 462 14.29 17.61 -0.32
C ALA A 462 15.65 16.90 -0.16
N ALA A 463 16.44 16.81 -1.23
CA ALA A 463 17.76 16.22 -1.18
C ALA A 463 18.73 17.03 -0.29
N ASN A 464 18.72 18.37 -0.42
CA ASN A 464 19.51 19.24 0.43
C ASN A 464 19.10 19.14 1.89
N MET A 465 17.80 19.05 2.18
CA MET A 465 17.29 18.88 3.54
C MET A 465 17.76 17.56 4.15
N GLN A 466 17.67 16.45 3.44
CA GLN A 466 18.13 15.13 3.96
C GLN A 466 19.64 15.16 4.27
N MET A 467 20.45 15.80 3.42
CA MET A 467 21.89 15.90 3.66
C MET A 467 22.21 16.84 4.83
N ALA A 468 21.51 17.96 4.96
CA ALA A 468 21.68 18.89 6.06
C ALA A 468 21.28 18.28 7.42
N LEU A 469 20.18 17.50 7.43
CA LEU A 469 19.79 16.74 8.63
C LEU A 469 20.82 15.70 9.02
N TYR A 470 21.38 14.98 8.04
CA TYR A 470 22.46 14.03 8.32
C TYR A 470 23.67 14.72 8.94
N GLU A 471 24.16 15.81 8.33
CA GLU A 471 25.28 16.58 8.83
C GLU A 471 25.04 17.12 10.26
N ALA A 472 23.81 17.56 10.53
CA ALA A 472 23.45 18.09 11.85
C ALA A 472 23.28 17.02 12.92
N LEU A 473 22.86 15.80 12.57
CA LEU A 473 22.54 14.73 13.53
C LEU A 473 23.65 13.67 13.68
N GLU A 474 24.55 13.51 12.71
CA GLU A 474 25.67 12.54 12.77
C GLU A 474 26.54 12.70 14.03
N PRO A 475 26.85 13.92 14.51
CA PRO A 475 27.64 14.11 15.73
C PRO A 475 26.98 13.52 16.99
N PHE A 476 25.69 13.29 16.96
CA PHE A 476 24.91 12.74 18.07
C PHE A 476 24.65 11.24 17.95
N ALA A 477 25.54 10.51 17.25
CA ALA A 477 25.41 9.07 17.08
C ALA A 477 25.28 8.34 18.43
N GLY A 478 24.28 7.47 18.53
CA GLY A 478 23.96 6.73 19.76
C GLY A 478 23.08 7.48 20.77
N LYS A 479 22.75 8.74 20.51
CA LYS A 479 21.83 9.53 21.35
C LYS A 479 20.37 9.25 21.02
N GLN A 480 19.50 9.46 21.99
CA GLN A 480 18.06 9.40 21.79
C GLN A 480 17.55 10.69 21.13
N VAL A 481 16.94 10.57 19.97
CA VAL A 481 16.44 11.72 19.20
C VAL A 481 14.93 11.76 19.23
N LEU A 482 14.38 12.91 19.59
CA LEU A 482 12.99 13.25 19.38
C LEU A 482 12.86 14.07 18.09
N GLN A 483 12.01 13.63 17.17
CA GLN A 483 11.64 14.43 16.01
C GLN A 483 10.37 15.24 16.29
N ALA A 484 10.57 16.51 16.62
CA ALA A 484 9.52 17.51 16.84
C ALA A 484 9.39 18.42 15.62
N ILE A 485 9.29 17.82 14.46
CA ILE A 485 9.20 18.50 13.16
C ILE A 485 8.13 17.82 12.31
N GLY A 486 7.61 18.57 11.34
CA GLY A 486 6.59 18.10 10.43
C GLY A 486 6.98 16.89 9.59
N GLU A 487 6.03 16.47 8.86
CA GLU A 487 5.91 15.19 8.18
C GLU A 487 7.05 14.77 7.23
N GLN A 488 8.03 15.60 6.97
CA GLN A 488 8.94 15.40 5.84
C GLN A 488 10.32 14.84 6.18
N HIS A 489 10.57 14.44 7.42
CA HIS A 489 11.93 14.15 7.87
C HIS A 489 12.03 12.90 8.75
N GLY A 490 11.20 11.91 8.49
CA GLY A 490 11.08 10.69 9.28
C GLY A 490 12.33 9.85 9.47
N LEU A 491 13.37 10.06 8.66
CA LEU A 491 14.64 9.33 8.76
C LEU A 491 15.66 9.98 9.71
N GLY A 492 15.38 11.18 10.23
CA GLY A 492 16.35 11.95 11.00
C GLY A 492 16.95 11.20 12.19
N PHE A 493 16.11 10.53 12.99
CA PHE A 493 16.63 9.80 14.15
C PHE A 493 17.53 8.61 13.76
N MET A 494 17.38 8.03 12.56
CA MET A 494 18.28 6.98 12.06
C MET A 494 19.69 7.54 11.76
N MET A 495 19.80 8.83 11.51
CA MET A 495 21.07 9.49 11.23
C MET A 495 21.94 9.56 12.50
N ALA A 496 21.33 9.83 13.64
CA ALA A 496 21.99 9.80 14.94
C ALA A 496 22.00 8.39 15.58
N GLY A 497 21.33 7.40 14.99
CA GLY A 497 21.16 6.08 15.57
C GLY A 497 20.28 6.05 16.81
N GLY A 498 19.49 7.10 17.03
CA GLY A 498 18.58 7.27 18.16
C GLY A 498 17.28 6.50 18.04
N THR A 499 16.34 6.79 18.90
CA THR A 499 15.02 6.17 18.95
C THR A 499 13.96 7.24 18.77
N LEU A 500 13.12 7.09 17.74
CA LEU A 500 11.96 7.93 17.56
C LEU A 500 10.95 7.64 18.69
N THR A 501 10.26 8.66 19.14
CA THR A 501 9.25 8.55 20.20
C THR A 501 7.87 8.23 19.61
N ILE A 502 6.79 8.78 20.14
CA ILE A 502 5.44 8.57 19.59
C ILE A 502 5.42 8.85 18.09
N GLY A 503 4.58 8.14 17.37
CA GLY A 503 4.47 8.23 15.93
C GLY A 503 4.41 9.64 15.40
N GLN A 504 5.28 9.93 14.48
CA GLN A 504 5.44 11.26 13.89
C GLN A 504 4.10 11.83 13.39
N ALA A 505 3.32 10.99 12.70
CA ALA A 505 2.02 11.41 12.18
C ALA A 505 0.98 11.74 13.26
N SER A 506 1.04 11.11 14.44
CA SER A 506 0.09 11.38 15.54
C SER A 506 0.45 12.60 16.35
N VAL A 507 1.73 12.92 16.48
CA VAL A 507 2.21 14.04 17.28
C VAL A 507 2.14 15.34 16.50
N ILE A 508 2.40 15.30 15.21
CA ILE A 508 2.63 16.48 14.37
C ILE A 508 1.38 16.89 13.59
N SER A 509 0.35 16.08 13.57
CA SER A 509 -0.88 16.39 12.82
C SER A 509 -1.78 17.45 13.45
N GLY A 510 -1.22 18.33 14.30
CA GLY A 510 -1.87 19.61 14.64
C GLY A 510 -3.10 19.50 15.54
N THR A 511 -3.16 18.54 16.43
CA THR A 511 -4.15 18.61 17.50
C THR A 511 -3.45 19.02 18.78
N ASP A 512 -3.82 20.17 19.34
CA ASP A 512 -3.46 20.68 20.66
C ASP A 512 -3.62 19.67 21.80
N SER A 513 -3.96 18.48 21.48
CA SER A 513 -4.60 17.54 22.36
C SER A 513 -3.95 16.18 22.38
N ASP A 514 -2.69 16.04 21.97
CA ASP A 514 -2.12 14.72 22.21
C ASP A 514 -1.41 14.63 23.57
N PRO A 515 -2.19 14.51 24.70
CA PRO A 515 -1.63 14.29 26.02
C PRO A 515 -0.84 12.97 26.07
N ARG A 516 -1.03 12.08 25.09
CA ARG A 516 -0.32 10.80 24.98
C ARG A 516 1.18 11.00 24.85
N PHE A 517 1.60 12.11 24.26
CA PHE A 517 3.01 12.42 24.10
C PHE A 517 3.69 12.71 25.44
N ILE A 518 3.06 13.55 26.24
CA ILE A 518 3.52 13.87 27.61
C ILE A 518 3.45 12.60 28.47
N GLN A 519 2.31 11.91 28.44
CA GLN A 519 2.12 10.63 29.15
C GLN A 519 3.19 9.60 28.76
N TYR A 520 3.62 9.56 27.49
CA TYR A 520 4.67 8.66 27.05
C TYR A 520 5.98 8.85 27.83
N TYR A 521 6.42 10.08 27.97
CA TYR A 521 7.64 10.39 28.70
C TYR A 521 7.49 10.33 30.21
N GLU A 522 6.29 10.52 30.75
CA GLU A 522 6.00 10.30 32.17
C GLU A 522 6.07 8.82 32.53
N GLU A 523 5.55 7.95 31.66
CA GLU A 523 5.55 6.50 31.89
C GLU A 523 6.86 5.82 31.50
N LEU A 524 7.64 6.40 30.58
CA LEU A 524 8.88 5.86 30.05
C LEU A 524 10.00 6.92 30.12
N PRO A 525 10.44 7.28 31.35
CA PRO A 525 11.46 8.30 31.52
C PRO A 525 12.80 7.93 30.88
N GLU A 526 13.08 6.61 30.70
CA GLU A 526 14.24 6.12 29.98
C GLU A 526 14.22 6.41 28.47
N LYS A 527 13.09 6.88 27.94
CA LYS A 527 12.93 7.30 26.55
C LYS A 527 13.05 8.80 26.33
N ARG A 528 13.34 9.56 27.40
CA ARG A 528 13.59 10.99 27.25
C ARG A 528 14.70 11.23 26.25
N PRO A 529 14.55 12.21 25.33
CA PRO A 529 15.55 12.49 24.32
C PRO A 529 16.79 13.17 24.91
N ASP A 530 17.94 12.88 24.35
CA ASP A 530 19.16 13.67 24.53
C ASP A 530 19.20 14.83 23.52
N VAL A 531 18.50 14.65 22.39
CA VAL A 531 18.51 15.57 21.24
C VAL A 531 17.10 15.72 20.69
N ILE A 532 16.67 16.96 20.44
CA ILE A 532 15.38 17.27 19.86
C ILE A 532 15.59 17.96 18.51
N LEU A 533 15.09 17.37 17.44
CA LEU A 533 14.99 18.02 16.15
C LEU A 533 13.71 18.85 16.14
N TYR A 534 13.84 20.17 16.02
CA TYR A 534 12.81 21.14 16.37
C TYR A 534 12.61 22.16 15.23
N ASP A 535 11.36 22.41 14.85
CA ASP A 535 11.01 23.48 13.92
C ASP A 535 10.16 24.54 14.60
N GLU A 536 10.72 25.74 14.80
CA GLU A 536 10.02 26.87 15.40
C GLU A 536 8.81 27.35 14.59
N ALA A 537 8.78 27.11 13.29
CA ALA A 537 7.68 27.53 12.44
C ALA A 537 6.43 26.65 12.61
N GLU A 538 6.60 25.41 13.06
CA GLU A 538 5.50 24.47 13.31
C GLU A 538 4.87 24.63 14.70
N VAL A 539 5.41 25.51 15.51
CA VAL A 539 4.95 25.80 16.90
C VAL A 539 3.47 26.15 16.98
N ARG A 540 2.91 26.71 15.93
CA ARG A 540 1.52 27.23 15.96
C ARG A 540 0.49 26.17 16.30
N ASP A 541 0.74 24.92 15.90
CA ASP A 541 -0.20 23.82 16.08
C ASP A 541 0.18 22.89 17.24
N MET A 542 1.31 23.15 17.93
CA MET A 542 1.88 22.31 18.99
C MET A 542 2.32 23.12 20.23
N ALA A 543 1.63 24.21 20.53
CA ALA A 543 2.02 25.11 21.61
C ALA A 543 2.16 24.41 22.98
N ALA A 544 1.26 23.47 23.29
CA ALA A 544 1.33 22.70 24.54
C ALA A 544 2.57 21.80 24.61
N PHE A 545 2.97 21.23 23.50
CA PHE A 545 4.18 20.39 23.42
C PHE A 545 5.46 21.22 23.53
N HIS A 546 5.50 22.38 22.90
CA HIS A 546 6.63 23.31 23.02
C HIS A 546 6.80 23.83 24.45
N ALA A 547 5.70 24.22 25.10
CA ALA A 547 5.72 24.59 26.50
C ALA A 547 6.24 23.44 27.38
N TRP A 548 5.80 22.22 27.11
CA TRP A 548 6.27 21.04 27.83
C TRP A 548 7.79 20.78 27.62
N ILE A 549 8.32 20.98 26.39
CA ILE A 549 9.78 20.89 26.16
C ILE A 549 10.52 21.92 26.98
N GLU A 550 10.08 23.19 26.96
CA GLU A 550 10.72 24.28 27.69
C GLU A 550 10.65 24.11 29.21
N GLU A 551 9.58 23.51 29.72
CA GLU A 551 9.38 23.27 31.16
C GLU A 551 10.14 22.03 31.67
N ASN A 552 10.36 21.03 30.83
CA ASN A 552 10.86 19.72 31.25
C ASN A 552 12.29 19.39 30.83
N PHE A 553 12.89 20.20 29.94
CA PHE A 553 14.25 20.01 29.47
C PHE A 553 15.08 21.29 29.61
N THR A 554 16.31 21.11 30.07
CA THR A 554 17.30 22.18 30.02
C THR A 554 18.00 22.19 28.68
N ILE A 555 17.75 23.19 27.84
CA ILE A 555 18.42 23.30 26.54
C ILE A 555 19.85 23.79 26.77
N THR A 556 20.81 22.90 26.53
CA THR A 556 22.24 23.16 26.75
C THR A 556 22.93 23.72 25.50
N ALA A 557 22.44 23.37 24.30
CA ALA A 557 22.95 23.91 23.03
C ALA A 557 21.87 23.93 21.95
N ARG A 558 22.06 24.84 20.96
CA ARG A 558 21.22 24.96 19.78
C ARG A 558 22.09 25.00 18.53
N TYR A 559 21.79 24.13 17.57
CA TYR A 559 22.51 24.04 16.29
C TYR A 559 21.52 24.26 15.14
N PRO A 560 21.66 25.32 14.33
CA PRO A 560 20.80 25.51 13.16
C PRO A 560 21.09 24.44 12.12
N VAL A 561 20.04 23.89 11.49
CA VAL A 561 20.18 23.01 10.33
C VAL A 561 20.41 23.89 9.09
N THR A 562 21.66 23.94 8.63
CA THR A 562 22.04 24.72 7.45
C THR A 562 21.39 24.10 6.20
N HIS A 563 20.86 24.94 5.30
CA HIS A 563 20.13 24.55 4.09
C HIS A 563 18.71 23.97 4.31
N GLY A 564 18.22 23.99 5.55
CA GLY A 564 16.83 23.68 5.88
C GLY A 564 15.89 24.89 5.71
N THR A 565 14.73 24.81 6.32
CA THR A 565 13.92 25.99 6.63
C THR A 565 14.68 26.82 7.66
N ALA A 566 14.58 28.14 7.61
CA ALA A 566 15.30 29.05 8.53
C ALA A 566 15.00 28.82 10.03
N HIS A 567 14.05 27.94 10.33
CA HIS A 567 13.53 27.67 11.67
C HIS A 567 13.91 26.30 12.24
N LEU A 568 14.56 25.43 11.42
CA LEU A 568 14.90 24.07 11.85
C LEU A 568 16.19 24.07 12.66
N GLN A 569 16.14 23.49 13.85
CA GLN A 569 17.24 23.44 14.80
C GLN A 569 17.38 22.05 15.43
N VAL A 570 18.60 21.72 15.84
CA VAL A 570 18.90 20.60 16.70
C VAL A 570 19.12 21.16 18.13
N LEU A 571 18.26 20.80 19.06
CA LEU A 571 18.39 21.16 20.47
C LEU A 571 19.07 20.00 21.20
N VAL A 572 20.15 20.30 21.96
CA VAL A 572 20.73 19.36 22.90
C VAL A 572 20.11 19.64 24.26
N VAL A 573 19.61 18.63 24.92
CA VAL A 573 18.86 18.74 26.17
C VAL A 573 19.41 17.81 27.25
N ASP A 574 19.22 18.24 28.51
CA ASP A 574 19.52 17.48 29.73
C ASP A 574 18.23 17.19 30.51
#